data_a931a804c7adf306db39bff7cb632909
#
_entry.id   a931a804c7adf306db39bff7cb632909
#
_cell.length_a   1.000
_cell.length_b   1.000
_cell.length_c   1.000
_cell.angle_alpha   90.00
_cell.angle_beta   90.00
_cell.angle_gamma   90.00
#
_symmetry.space_group_name_H-M   'P 1'
#
loop_
_entity.id
_entity.type
_entity.pdbx_description
1 polymer ?
#
loop_
_entity_poly.entity_id
_entity_poly.type
_entity_poly.pdbx_seq_one_letter_code
_entity_poly.pdbx_strand_id
1 'polypeptide(L)'
;MCIRDRTVIDNVTLNNPMISRERAIEAARTVNAHRYIENLQNGYDTILSERGQNLSQGQRQLLAFARVLAFDPEILVLDEATANIDTATELIIQEALRRIMENRTSVVIAHRLQTIQDCDRVLVLHHGEVREYGTHQELLDRRGIYYTLHELQFQDSRAL
;
A
#
# COMPACT_ATOMS: atom_id res chain seq x y z
N MET A 1 -2.90 9.09 -7.36
CA MET A 1 -1.88 8.34 -8.14
C MET A 1 -2.34 8.21 -9.57
N CYS A 2 -1.57 8.73 -10.55
CA CYS A 2 -2.01 8.75 -11.95
C CYS A 2 -1.47 7.52 -12.68
N ILE A 3 -2.37 6.65 -13.12
CA ILE A 3 -2.11 5.67 -14.17
C ILE A 3 -2.25 6.43 -15.49
N ARG A 4 -1.24 6.32 -16.35
CA ARG A 4 -1.20 7.00 -17.65
C ARG A 4 -1.66 6.05 -18.74
N ASP A 5 -2.14 6.59 -19.86
CA ASP A 5 -2.54 5.85 -21.08
C ASP A 5 -1.32 5.26 -21.80
N ARG A 6 -0.70 4.29 -21.15
CA ARG A 6 0.54 3.61 -21.55
C ARG A 6 0.43 2.14 -21.21
N THR A 7 1.42 1.37 -21.64
CA THR A 7 1.50 -0.04 -21.27
C THR A 7 1.63 -0.24 -19.76
N VAL A 8 1.31 -1.43 -19.27
CA VAL A 8 1.54 -1.81 -17.87
C VAL A 8 3.01 -1.58 -17.50
N ILE A 9 3.94 -2.03 -18.35
CA ILE A 9 5.38 -1.90 -18.08
C ILE A 9 5.81 -0.44 -17.99
N ASP A 10 5.33 0.44 -18.87
CA ASP A 10 5.62 1.88 -18.82
C ASP A 10 5.03 2.55 -17.58
N ASN A 11 3.92 2.02 -17.06
CA ASN A 11 3.33 2.50 -15.82
C ASN A 11 4.14 2.07 -14.59
N VAL A 12 4.80 0.93 -14.61
CA VAL A 12 5.69 0.49 -13.52
C VAL A 12 7.02 1.23 -13.58
N THR A 13 7.65 1.32 -14.75
CA THR A 13 8.96 1.95 -14.92
C THR A 13 8.91 3.47 -14.98
N LEU A 14 7.74 4.06 -15.28
CA LEU A 14 7.57 5.48 -15.60
C LEU A 14 8.48 5.94 -16.75
N ASN A 15 8.84 5.02 -17.66
CA ASN A 15 9.82 5.22 -18.75
C ASN A 15 11.21 5.61 -18.24
N ASN A 16 11.57 5.23 -17.03
CA ASN A 16 12.92 5.43 -16.52
C ASN A 16 13.87 4.39 -17.15
N PRO A 17 14.85 4.81 -17.95
CA PRO A 17 15.77 3.89 -18.65
C PRO A 17 16.67 3.08 -17.70
N MET A 18 16.79 3.50 -16.43
CA MET A 18 17.55 2.79 -15.41
C MET A 18 16.81 1.58 -14.82
N ILE A 19 15.49 1.46 -15.08
CA ILE A 19 14.68 0.32 -14.61
C ILE A 19 14.43 -0.61 -15.77
N SER A 20 15.09 -1.78 -15.73
CA SER A 20 14.90 -2.78 -16.77
C SER A 20 13.51 -3.41 -16.71
N ARG A 21 13.08 -4.02 -17.83
CA ARG A 21 11.82 -4.76 -17.89
C ARG A 21 11.78 -5.90 -16.88
N GLU A 22 12.89 -6.61 -16.73
CA GLU A 22 13.04 -7.74 -15.81
C GLU A 22 12.84 -7.28 -14.36
N ARG A 23 13.46 -6.16 -13.97
CA ARG A 23 13.29 -5.56 -12.64
C ARG A 23 11.85 -5.17 -12.37
N ALA A 24 11.16 -4.58 -13.34
CA ALA A 24 9.75 -4.23 -13.21
C ALA A 24 8.84 -5.46 -13.07
N ILE A 25 9.14 -6.56 -13.80
CA ILE A 25 8.41 -7.81 -13.69
C ILE A 25 8.66 -8.46 -12.32
N GLU A 26 9.88 -8.46 -11.81
CA GLU A 26 10.20 -8.99 -10.49
C GLU A 26 9.51 -8.20 -9.38
N ALA A 27 9.52 -6.88 -9.47
CA ALA A 27 8.76 -6.01 -8.56
C ALA A 27 7.26 -6.34 -8.56
N ALA A 28 6.68 -6.57 -9.75
CA ALA A 28 5.28 -6.97 -9.86
C ALA A 28 4.99 -8.36 -9.28
N ARG A 29 5.94 -9.30 -9.38
CA ARG A 29 5.84 -10.62 -8.74
C ARG A 29 5.84 -10.51 -7.22
N THR A 30 6.75 -9.72 -6.67
CA THR A 30 6.90 -9.51 -5.23
C THR A 30 5.60 -9.01 -4.58
N VAL A 31 4.87 -8.11 -5.24
CA VAL A 31 3.60 -7.57 -4.74
C VAL A 31 2.36 -8.33 -5.24
N ASN A 32 2.53 -9.53 -5.80
CA ASN A 32 1.44 -10.34 -6.37
C ASN A 32 0.64 -9.68 -7.52
N ALA A 33 1.21 -8.64 -8.15
CA ALA A 33 0.60 -8.00 -9.31
C ALA A 33 0.75 -8.84 -10.60
N HIS A 34 1.82 -9.61 -10.71
CA HIS A 34 2.15 -10.42 -11.89
C HIS A 34 0.98 -11.30 -12.34
N ARG A 35 0.33 -11.99 -11.40
CA ARG A 35 -0.75 -12.93 -11.69
C ARG A 35 -1.91 -12.31 -12.47
N TYR A 36 -2.36 -11.11 -12.11
CA TYR A 36 -3.45 -10.47 -12.86
C TYR A 36 -2.95 -9.84 -14.16
N ILE A 37 -1.68 -9.36 -14.18
CA ILE A 37 -1.09 -8.78 -15.39
C ILE A 37 -0.98 -9.83 -16.51
N GLU A 38 -0.58 -11.06 -16.21
CA GLU A 38 -0.52 -12.15 -17.18
C GLU A 38 -1.89 -12.51 -17.78
N ASN A 39 -2.97 -12.29 -17.03
CA ASN A 39 -4.34 -12.51 -17.50
C ASN A 39 -4.88 -11.36 -18.37
N LEU A 40 -4.15 -10.27 -18.54
CA LEU A 40 -4.50 -9.22 -19.49
C LEU A 40 -4.17 -9.68 -20.93
N GLN A 41 -4.92 -9.15 -21.89
CA GLN A 41 -4.83 -9.58 -23.30
C GLN A 41 -3.40 -9.59 -23.87
N ASN A 42 -2.58 -8.58 -23.50
CA ASN A 42 -1.19 -8.45 -23.95
C ASN A 42 -0.21 -8.44 -22.75
N GLY A 43 -0.60 -9.00 -21.59
CA GLY A 43 0.22 -9.03 -20.40
C GLY A 43 0.78 -7.64 -20.02
N TYR A 44 2.10 -7.55 -19.86
CA TYR A 44 2.78 -6.29 -19.53
C TYR A 44 2.74 -5.22 -20.63
N ASP A 45 2.44 -5.59 -21.88
CA ASP A 45 2.32 -4.69 -23.02
C ASP A 45 0.87 -4.24 -23.25
N THR A 46 -0.06 -4.61 -22.35
CA THR A 46 -1.43 -4.13 -22.35
C THR A 46 -1.46 -2.63 -22.07
N ILE A 47 -2.10 -1.86 -22.96
CA ILE A 47 -2.33 -0.42 -22.76
C ILE A 47 -3.43 -0.25 -21.71
N LEU A 48 -3.12 0.52 -20.67
CA LEU A 48 -4.10 0.87 -19.64
C LEU A 48 -4.91 2.07 -20.13
N SER A 49 -6.23 2.00 -19.93
CA SER A 49 -7.11 3.12 -20.22
C SER A 49 -6.88 4.28 -19.25
N GLU A 50 -7.43 5.44 -19.58
CA GLU A 50 -7.32 6.65 -18.76
C GLU A 50 -7.62 6.35 -17.29
N ARG A 51 -6.70 6.72 -16.41
CA ARG A 51 -6.73 6.45 -14.96
C ARG A 51 -6.83 4.95 -14.59
N GLY A 52 -6.55 4.03 -15.52
CA GLY A 52 -6.62 2.59 -15.27
C GLY A 52 -8.04 2.07 -15.03
N GLN A 53 -9.04 2.62 -15.72
CA GLN A 53 -10.45 2.21 -15.57
C GLN A 53 -10.69 0.72 -15.92
N ASN A 54 -9.80 0.14 -16.72
CA ASN A 54 -9.81 -1.31 -17.03
C ASN A 54 -9.17 -2.20 -15.94
N LEU A 55 -8.78 -1.62 -14.80
CA LEU A 55 -8.28 -2.34 -13.63
C LEU A 55 -9.20 -2.12 -12.43
N SER A 56 -9.32 -3.14 -11.56
CA SER A 56 -9.97 -2.95 -10.27
C SER A 56 -9.17 -1.99 -9.37
N GLN A 57 -9.77 -1.50 -8.30
CA GLN A 57 -9.08 -0.62 -7.36
C GLN A 57 -7.86 -1.31 -6.73
N GLY A 58 -8.01 -2.57 -6.32
CA GLY A 58 -6.91 -3.36 -5.77
C GLY A 58 -5.79 -3.59 -6.79
N GLN A 59 -6.12 -3.90 -8.06
CA GLN A 59 -5.14 -4.05 -9.12
C GLN A 59 -4.35 -2.76 -9.37
N ARG A 60 -5.01 -1.60 -9.35
CA ARG A 60 -4.33 -0.30 -9.45
C ARG A 60 -3.37 -0.07 -8.29
N GLN A 61 -3.76 -0.47 -7.08
CA GLN A 61 -2.91 -0.34 -5.90
C GLN A 61 -1.69 -1.26 -5.96
N LEU A 62 -1.87 -2.53 -6.36
CA LEU A 62 -0.75 -3.46 -6.55
C LEU A 62 0.21 -2.98 -7.64
N LEU A 63 -0.31 -2.39 -8.73
CA LEU A 63 0.54 -1.78 -9.76
C LEU A 63 1.36 -0.61 -9.22
N ALA A 64 0.76 0.16 -8.34
CA ALA A 64 1.45 1.23 -7.64
C ALA A 64 2.58 0.73 -6.75
N PHE A 65 2.34 -0.35 -6.05
CA PHE A 65 3.32 -1.00 -5.20
C PHE A 65 4.47 -1.61 -6.02
N ALA A 66 4.16 -2.24 -7.17
CA ALA A 66 5.18 -2.70 -8.10
C ALA A 66 6.10 -1.56 -8.57
N ARG A 67 5.53 -0.38 -8.84
CA ARG A 67 6.31 0.82 -9.15
C ARG A 67 7.26 1.19 -8.02
N VAL A 68 6.78 1.25 -6.77
CA VAL A 68 7.62 1.57 -5.60
C VAL A 68 8.81 0.62 -5.51
N LEU A 69 8.59 -0.70 -5.63
CA LEU A 69 9.66 -1.68 -5.59
C LEU A 69 10.63 -1.55 -6.77
N ALA A 70 10.13 -1.27 -7.97
CA ALA A 70 10.97 -1.08 -9.14
C ALA A 70 11.93 0.11 -9.00
N PHE A 71 11.50 1.18 -8.32
CA PHE A 71 12.31 2.36 -8.03
C PHE A 71 13.21 2.19 -6.80
N ASP A 72 12.86 1.30 -5.89
CA ASP A 72 13.60 0.98 -4.66
C ASP A 72 14.03 2.20 -3.83
N PRO A 73 13.10 3.02 -3.35
CA PRO A 73 13.41 4.20 -2.55
C PRO A 73 13.86 3.81 -1.14
N GLU A 74 14.77 4.58 -0.55
CA GLU A 74 15.21 4.42 0.85
C GLU A 74 14.13 4.86 1.85
N ILE A 75 13.35 5.88 1.49
CA ILE A 75 12.28 6.44 2.32
C ILE A 75 10.95 6.28 1.60
N LEU A 76 9.96 5.75 2.30
CA LEU A 76 8.63 5.50 1.77
C LEU A 76 7.59 6.28 2.58
N VAL A 77 6.76 7.06 1.89
CA VAL A 77 5.59 7.70 2.49
C VAL A 77 4.33 7.13 1.86
N LEU A 78 3.50 6.51 2.67
CA LEU A 78 2.27 5.86 2.24
C LEU A 78 1.06 6.55 2.87
N ASP A 79 0.11 6.94 2.02
CA ASP A 79 -1.22 7.36 2.44
C ASP A 79 -2.18 6.20 2.13
N GLU A 80 -2.60 5.49 3.16
CA GLU A 80 -3.39 4.25 3.05
C GLU A 80 -4.87 4.57 2.86
N ALA A 81 -5.26 4.98 1.65
CA ALA A 81 -6.67 5.12 1.28
C ALA A 81 -7.19 3.84 0.58
N THR A 82 -7.66 2.86 1.35
CA THR A 82 -8.19 1.58 0.82
C THR A 82 -9.68 1.41 1.10
N ALA A 83 -10.51 2.39 0.74
CA ALA A 83 -11.96 2.23 0.81
C ALA A 83 -12.45 1.30 -0.34
N ASN A 84 -13.40 0.40 -0.05
CA ASN A 84 -14.14 -0.43 -1.02
C ASN A 84 -13.32 -1.48 -1.79
N ILE A 85 -12.46 -2.23 -1.10
CA ILE A 85 -11.76 -3.39 -1.65
C ILE A 85 -12.35 -4.64 -1.01
N ASP A 86 -12.59 -5.70 -1.81
CA ASP A 86 -13.04 -6.98 -1.28
C ASP A 86 -11.99 -7.62 -0.35
N THR A 87 -12.43 -8.41 0.61
CA THR A 87 -11.58 -8.99 1.67
C THR A 87 -10.42 -9.83 1.13
N ALA A 88 -10.63 -10.57 0.02
CA ALA A 88 -9.57 -11.41 -0.54
C ALA A 88 -8.46 -10.57 -1.17
N THR A 89 -8.82 -9.54 -1.93
CA THR A 89 -7.88 -8.59 -2.51
C THR A 89 -7.19 -7.77 -1.43
N GLU A 90 -7.89 -7.47 -0.34
CA GLU A 90 -7.32 -6.75 0.80
C GLU A 90 -6.15 -7.50 1.43
N LEU A 91 -6.26 -8.80 1.67
CA LEU A 91 -5.18 -9.62 2.22
C LEU A 91 -3.93 -9.58 1.31
N ILE A 92 -4.12 -9.61 0.00
CA ILE A 92 -3.02 -9.50 -0.96
C ILE A 92 -2.33 -8.13 -0.86
N ILE A 93 -3.11 -7.06 -0.71
CA ILE A 93 -2.61 -5.70 -0.55
C ILE A 93 -1.82 -5.54 0.75
N GLN A 94 -2.33 -6.08 1.86
CA GLN A 94 -1.66 -6.06 3.16
C GLN A 94 -0.30 -6.77 3.10
N GLU A 95 -0.26 -7.96 2.48
CA GLU A 95 0.99 -8.69 2.30
C GLU A 95 1.97 -7.92 1.40
N ALA A 96 1.49 -7.33 0.31
CA ALA A 96 2.30 -6.49 -0.57
C ALA A 96 2.86 -5.26 0.17
N LEU A 97 2.03 -4.62 1.01
CA LEU A 97 2.42 -3.48 1.82
C LEU A 97 3.55 -3.85 2.79
N ARG A 98 3.42 -4.99 3.49
CA ARG A 98 4.47 -5.49 4.39
C ARG A 98 5.80 -5.65 3.65
N ARG A 99 5.79 -6.30 2.49
CA ARG A 99 7.00 -6.51 1.67
C ARG A 99 7.64 -5.22 1.18
N ILE A 100 6.83 -4.19 0.89
CA ILE A 100 7.37 -2.90 0.46
C ILE A 100 8.05 -2.19 1.62
N MET A 101 7.54 -2.34 2.83
CA MET A 101 8.08 -1.68 4.03
C MET A 101 9.34 -2.36 4.56
N GLU A 102 9.58 -3.63 4.25
CA GLU A 102 10.76 -4.38 4.67
C GLU A 102 12.06 -3.65 4.27
N ASN A 103 12.97 -3.51 5.25
CA ASN A 103 14.29 -2.89 5.07
C ASN A 103 14.26 -1.42 4.58
N ARG A 104 13.18 -0.67 4.86
CA ARG A 104 13.03 0.74 4.48
C ARG A 104 12.53 1.58 5.64
N THR A 105 12.93 2.85 5.64
CA THR A 105 12.29 3.84 6.51
C THR A 105 10.91 4.19 5.93
N SER A 106 9.85 3.81 6.64
CA SER A 106 8.49 4.00 6.17
C SER A 106 7.69 4.91 7.10
N VAL A 107 6.99 5.89 6.52
CA VAL A 107 5.98 6.71 7.20
C VAL A 107 4.63 6.36 6.60
N VAL A 108 3.72 5.84 7.40
CA VAL A 108 2.41 5.37 6.95
C VAL A 108 1.32 6.19 7.63
N ILE A 109 0.44 6.79 6.83
CA ILE A 109 -0.81 7.37 7.34
C ILE A 109 -1.82 6.22 7.33
N ALA A 110 -1.97 5.58 8.50
CA ALA A 110 -2.72 4.35 8.62
C ALA A 110 -4.17 4.61 9.02
N HIS A 111 -5.07 3.95 8.31
CA HIS A 111 -6.49 3.88 8.64
C HIS A 111 -6.91 2.50 9.18
N ARG A 112 -5.96 1.56 9.30
CA ARG A 112 -6.20 0.18 9.73
C ARG A 112 -5.31 -0.18 10.90
N LEU A 113 -5.90 -0.83 11.90
CA LEU A 113 -5.20 -1.28 13.10
C LEU A 113 -4.03 -2.22 12.80
N GLN A 114 -4.19 -3.13 11.83
CA GLN A 114 -3.14 -4.09 11.50
C GLN A 114 -1.86 -3.40 11.05
N THR A 115 -1.97 -2.38 10.18
CA THR A 115 -0.81 -1.60 9.73
C THR A 115 -0.12 -0.87 10.91
N ILE A 116 -0.92 -0.38 11.87
CA ILE A 116 -0.41 0.35 13.04
C ILE A 116 0.31 -0.60 14.02
N GLN A 117 -0.19 -1.82 14.20
CA GLN A 117 0.39 -2.80 15.12
C GLN A 117 1.80 -3.25 14.70
N ASP A 118 2.05 -3.31 13.39
CA ASP A 118 3.32 -3.72 12.81
C ASP A 118 4.36 -2.56 12.76
N CYS A 119 4.00 -1.34 13.17
CA CYS A 119 4.90 -0.19 13.18
C CYS A 119 5.78 -0.12 14.44
N ASP A 120 7.06 0.27 14.27
CA ASP A 120 7.98 0.50 15.41
C ASP A 120 7.49 1.62 16.32
N ARG A 121 6.92 2.66 15.73
CA ARG A 121 6.43 3.86 16.44
C ARG A 121 5.14 4.36 15.83
N VAL A 122 4.26 4.83 16.70
CA VAL A 122 2.98 5.46 16.34
C VAL A 122 3.01 6.91 16.80
N LEU A 123 2.57 7.80 15.92
CA LEU A 123 2.41 9.22 16.20
C LEU A 123 0.94 9.57 16.03
N VAL A 124 0.30 10.06 17.10
CA VAL A 124 -1.11 10.45 17.08
C VAL A 124 -1.21 11.96 16.94
N LEU A 125 -1.87 12.37 15.84
CA LEU A 125 -2.17 13.78 15.55
C LEU A 125 -3.64 14.08 15.90
N HIS A 126 -3.85 15.23 16.57
CA HIS A 126 -5.20 15.75 16.82
C HIS A 126 -5.19 17.27 16.72
N HIS A 127 -6.04 17.81 15.86
CA HIS A 127 -6.09 19.25 15.53
C HIS A 127 -4.74 19.83 15.11
N GLY A 128 -3.94 19.07 14.32
CA GLY A 128 -2.65 19.52 13.82
C GLY A 128 -1.49 19.45 14.82
N GLU A 129 -1.73 18.97 16.05
CA GLU A 129 -0.71 18.82 17.08
C GLU A 129 -0.41 17.35 17.39
N VAL A 130 0.84 17.05 17.72
CA VAL A 130 1.24 15.72 18.22
C VAL A 130 0.73 15.59 19.63
N ARG A 131 -0.19 14.65 19.86
CA ARG A 131 -0.78 14.37 21.18
C ARG A 131 -0.12 13.19 21.86
N GLU A 132 0.20 12.16 21.11
CA GLU A 132 0.81 10.96 21.64
C GLU A 132 1.89 10.45 20.68
N TYR A 133 2.92 9.84 21.27
CA TYR A 133 4.01 9.19 20.57
C TYR A 133 4.53 8.03 21.39
N GLY A 134 4.70 6.87 20.78
CA GLY A 134 5.18 5.66 21.44
C GLY A 134 5.04 4.41 20.59
N THR A 135 5.34 3.26 21.15
CA THR A 135 5.00 1.97 20.58
C THR A 135 3.50 1.69 20.72
N HIS A 136 2.99 0.74 19.96
CA HIS A 136 1.61 0.25 20.10
C HIS A 136 1.26 -0.07 21.55
N GLN A 137 2.10 -0.84 22.25
CA GLN A 137 1.85 -1.25 23.64
C GLN A 137 1.90 -0.08 24.63
N GLU A 138 2.89 0.81 24.51
CA GLU A 138 3.01 1.99 25.36
C GLU A 138 1.77 2.89 25.28
N LEU A 139 1.20 3.03 24.07
CA LEU A 139 0.03 3.88 23.85
C LEU A 139 -1.27 3.22 24.36
N LEU A 140 -1.39 1.90 24.27
CA LEU A 140 -2.50 1.17 24.88
C LEU A 140 -2.50 1.31 26.39
N ASP A 141 -1.32 1.16 27.04
CA ASP A 141 -1.17 1.25 28.48
C ASP A 141 -1.50 2.65 29.03
N ARG A 142 -1.23 3.70 28.23
CA ARG A 142 -1.56 5.10 28.59
C ARG A 142 -3.07 5.39 28.59
N ARG A 143 -3.88 4.57 27.90
CA ARG A 143 -5.34 4.74 27.77
C ARG A 143 -5.77 6.12 27.28
N GLY A 144 -5.02 6.71 26.35
CA GLY A 144 -5.26 8.02 25.77
C GLY A 144 -6.13 7.99 24.51
N ILE A 145 -5.86 8.92 23.58
CA ILE A 145 -6.56 9.04 22.31
C ILE A 145 -6.36 7.77 21.46
N TYR A 146 -5.13 7.27 21.41
CA TYR A 146 -4.81 6.04 20.68
C TYR A 146 -5.63 4.83 21.17
N TYR A 147 -5.70 4.65 22.48
CA TYR A 147 -6.50 3.57 23.09
C TYR A 147 -7.98 3.68 22.68
N THR A 148 -8.53 4.88 22.73
CA THR A 148 -9.94 5.10 22.36
C THR A 148 -10.19 4.76 20.88
N LEU A 149 -9.30 5.18 19.98
CA LEU A 149 -9.39 4.84 18.55
C LEU A 149 -9.26 3.33 18.31
N HIS A 150 -8.35 2.67 19.02
CA HIS A 150 -8.16 1.23 18.96
C HIS A 150 -9.42 0.47 19.39
N GLU A 151 -10.05 0.84 20.52
CA GLU A 151 -11.27 0.19 21.01
C GLU A 151 -12.45 0.38 20.02
N LEU A 152 -12.61 1.56 19.44
CA LEU A 152 -13.67 1.83 18.46
C LEU A 152 -13.52 0.93 17.22
N GLN A 153 -12.30 0.78 16.68
CA GLN A 153 -12.06 -0.09 15.51
C GLN A 153 -12.24 -1.57 15.81
N PHE A 154 -11.93 -2.01 17.06
CA PHE A 154 -12.19 -3.39 17.49
C PHE A 154 -13.68 -3.70 17.65
N GLN A 155 -14.49 -2.74 18.05
CA GLN A 155 -15.95 -2.91 18.17
C GLN A 155 -16.58 -3.07 16.79
N ASP A 156 -16.17 -2.28 15.80
CA ASP A 156 -16.64 -2.39 14.42
C ASP A 156 -16.26 -3.74 13.78
N SER A 157 -15.09 -4.29 14.11
CA SER A 157 -14.62 -5.58 13.60
C SER A 157 -15.36 -6.79 14.19
N ARG A 158 -16.04 -6.64 15.33
CA ARG A 158 -16.84 -7.70 15.99
C ARG A 158 -18.33 -7.66 15.61
N ALA A 159 -18.77 -6.59 14.93
CA ALA A 159 -20.16 -6.40 14.52
C ALA A 159 -20.46 -6.94 13.11
N LEU A 160 -19.47 -7.49 12.40
CA LEU A 160 -19.54 -8.14 11.09
C LEU A 160 -19.32 -9.65 11.21
#